data_74733c0498e4ebf2161ebbd47822a401
#
_entry.id   74733c0498e4ebf2161ebbd47822a401
#
_cell.length_a   1.000
_cell.length_b   1.000
_cell.length_c   1.000
_cell.angle_alpha   90.00
_cell.angle_beta   90.00
_cell.angle_gamma   90.00
#
_symmetry.space_group_name_H-M   'P 1'
#
loop_
_entity.id
_entity.type
_entity.pdbx_description
1 polymer ?
#
loop_
_entity_poly.entity_id
_entity_poly.type
_entity_poly.pdbx_seq_one_letter_code
_entity_poly.pdbx_strand_id
1 'polypeptide(L)'
;PYEPDGRATLGAYGIDVAKHAGKTVRMRAWVKAGGRSPRSQAQLWLRVDRPSGVGFFDNMSDRPIRADEWTEYTVEGPLAEDAQRIGFGALASGRGEFLYDDFRISVVDAGGREEPLPVPNGGFEVQGSPGAGAVLPSWGAQVQGMEFRVREEGAHGGRRAFEFSTKVQPAAPPLFEKRAQAGQIVDKEIGRGLRAHIPLTLECDEGGTLPRAEAGDEGLDRLKADLAALTGATLNAGDENVRLGDVIIAWNVFQHFYPYFDVVEVDWDAALTRALERALADRTESEFLRTLNWLVARLDDGHGRVYRPLAERLASPPFRVEWIEGRAVVTASKEGAFRQGDIVLEIDGKKSAEIVREEGEEISGSPQWKRYRLTSQFAWGEAGSRSTAKLRRGKETIVVPFERLAAGAMAETPAHAPVDTLEEGLLYVDLSRASWADMKARIEELAAAPGVVFDLRGYPNGNHYVLSHLLREADTSSAWMKVPLVVLPDREGWTFREMGWNLPTAEPRIRGRVAFITDGRAISYAESFMSFVEHYKLGEIVGAPTAGANGNVNPFTLPGGYSVTWTGMRVVKHDGSQHHTVGILPTIPCERTIAGVAAGRDELLERACLALAYR
;
A
#
# COMPACT_ATOMS: atom_id res chain seq x y z
N PRO A 1 -28.62 14.96 -15.67
CA PRO A 1 -27.22 15.03 -15.27
C PRO A 1 -27.11 14.64 -13.80
N TYR A 2 -26.21 13.72 -13.50
CA TYR A 2 -25.89 13.30 -12.12
C TYR A 2 -24.64 14.06 -11.66
N GLU A 3 -24.71 14.66 -10.50
CA GLU A 3 -23.58 15.34 -9.86
C GLU A 3 -23.12 14.46 -8.66
N PRO A 4 -22.11 13.59 -8.84
CA PRO A 4 -21.62 12.75 -7.77
C PRO A 4 -20.90 13.58 -6.71
N ASP A 5 -20.86 13.08 -5.47
CA ASP A 5 -19.98 13.64 -4.46
C ASP A 5 -18.52 13.44 -4.92
N GLY A 6 -17.77 14.54 -4.94
CA GLY A 6 -16.36 14.53 -5.32
C GLY A 6 -15.44 14.73 -4.13
N ARG A 7 -14.14 14.52 -4.35
CA ARG A 7 -13.07 14.84 -3.40
C ARG A 7 -11.92 15.53 -4.12
N ALA A 8 -11.31 16.49 -3.45
CA ALA A 8 -10.19 17.21 -4.00
C ALA A 8 -9.19 17.58 -2.90
N THR A 9 -7.92 17.64 -3.28
CA THR A 9 -6.82 18.08 -2.42
C THR A 9 -5.95 19.05 -3.18
N LEU A 10 -5.61 20.15 -2.54
CA LEU A 10 -4.59 21.10 -2.96
C LEU A 10 -3.48 21.11 -1.93
N GLY A 11 -2.22 21.12 -2.34
CA GLY A 11 -1.11 21.14 -1.40
C GLY A 11 0.16 21.77 -1.94
N ALA A 12 0.88 22.43 -1.04
CA ALA A 12 2.25 22.88 -1.21
C ALA A 12 3.12 22.28 -0.10
N TYR A 13 4.37 21.96 -0.43
CA TYR A 13 5.28 21.26 0.46
C TYR A 13 6.67 21.90 0.45
N GLY A 14 7.42 21.72 1.54
CA GLY A 14 8.85 21.96 1.56
C GLY A 14 9.29 23.30 2.12
N ILE A 15 8.43 24.07 2.81
CA ILE A 15 8.90 25.23 3.57
C ILE A 15 9.75 24.72 4.74
N ASP A 16 11.00 25.14 4.79
CA ASP A 16 11.95 24.80 5.86
C ASP A 16 11.62 25.59 7.13
N VAL A 17 11.44 24.87 8.23
CA VAL A 17 11.13 25.42 9.55
C VAL A 17 12.14 25.01 10.63
N ALA A 18 13.24 24.36 10.27
CA ALA A 18 14.22 23.82 11.22
C ALA A 18 14.77 24.88 12.20
N LYS A 19 14.93 26.13 11.76
CA LYS A 19 15.38 27.26 12.59
C LYS A 19 14.32 27.84 13.56
N HIS A 20 13.09 27.32 13.49
CA HIS A 20 11.96 27.80 14.29
C HIS A 20 11.48 26.78 15.34
N ALA A 21 12.33 25.84 15.72
CA ALA A 21 12.06 24.84 16.75
C ALA A 21 11.47 25.46 18.03
N GLY A 22 10.54 24.75 18.66
CA GLY A 22 9.88 25.19 19.91
C GLY A 22 8.84 26.30 19.75
N LYS A 23 8.60 26.80 18.53
CA LYS A 23 7.56 27.80 18.22
C LYS A 23 6.28 27.13 17.73
N THR A 24 5.26 27.96 17.43
CA THR A 24 4.01 27.52 16.80
C THR A 24 4.00 27.98 15.34
N VAL A 25 3.65 27.11 14.42
CA VAL A 25 3.34 27.49 13.04
C VAL A 25 1.84 27.79 12.93
N ARG A 26 1.51 28.89 12.25
CA ARG A 26 0.14 29.35 12.02
C ARG A 26 -0.09 29.54 10.52
N MET A 27 -1.08 28.85 9.99
CA MET A 27 -1.56 29.02 8.62
C MET A 27 -2.90 29.74 8.63
N ARG A 28 -3.08 30.71 7.76
CA ARG A 28 -4.35 31.35 7.47
C ARG A 28 -4.65 31.29 5.99
N ALA A 29 -5.91 31.12 5.66
CA ALA A 29 -6.38 31.24 4.28
C ALA A 29 -7.85 31.71 4.26
N TRP A 30 -8.23 32.39 3.22
CA TRP A 30 -9.62 32.73 2.96
C TRP A 30 -10.28 31.58 2.20
N VAL A 31 -11.48 31.19 2.65
CA VAL A 31 -12.23 30.05 2.10
C VAL A 31 -13.70 30.44 1.93
N LYS A 32 -14.28 30.05 0.78
CA LYS A 32 -15.71 30.13 0.51
C LYS A 32 -16.21 28.78 0.03
N ALA A 33 -17.19 28.19 0.74
CA ALA A 33 -17.70 26.84 0.49
C ALA A 33 -19.15 26.90 0.00
N GLY A 34 -19.35 27.04 -1.30
CA GLY A 34 -20.65 26.95 -1.96
C GLY A 34 -21.14 25.50 -2.10
N GLY A 35 -21.36 24.84 -0.98
CA GLY A 35 -21.80 23.45 -0.93
C GLY A 35 -23.24 23.24 -1.39
N ARG A 36 -23.50 22.21 -2.19
CA ARG A 36 -24.82 21.83 -2.74
C ARG A 36 -25.38 20.53 -2.17
N SER A 37 -24.77 20.01 -1.09
CA SER A 37 -25.29 18.86 -0.36
C SER A 37 -24.94 18.95 1.13
N PRO A 38 -25.68 18.25 2.03
CA PRO A 38 -25.36 18.23 3.46
C PRO A 38 -23.95 17.68 3.78
N ARG A 39 -23.37 16.92 2.87
CA ARG A 39 -22.01 16.35 2.98
C ARG A 39 -20.94 17.27 2.39
N SER A 40 -21.32 18.40 1.79
CA SER A 40 -20.38 19.32 1.16
C SER A 40 -19.62 20.11 2.22
N GLN A 41 -18.30 20.10 2.10
CA GLN A 41 -17.42 20.80 3.03
C GLN A 41 -16.07 21.13 2.41
N ALA A 42 -15.51 22.24 2.84
CA ALA A 42 -14.12 22.60 2.63
C ALA A 42 -13.33 22.42 3.93
N GLN A 43 -12.02 22.27 3.82
CA GLN A 43 -11.11 22.15 4.96
C GLN A 43 -9.76 22.75 4.57
N LEU A 44 -9.01 23.20 5.56
CA LEU A 44 -7.59 23.50 5.44
C LEU A 44 -6.79 22.37 6.12
N TRP A 45 -5.57 22.12 5.68
CA TRP A 45 -4.69 21.17 6.35
C TRP A 45 -3.28 21.70 6.51
N LEU A 46 -2.66 21.38 7.63
CA LEU A 46 -1.30 21.74 7.99
C LEU A 46 -0.58 20.52 8.57
N ARG A 47 0.61 20.25 8.07
CA ARG A 47 1.45 19.13 8.48
C ARG A 47 2.86 19.60 8.78
N VAL A 48 3.43 19.12 9.86
CA VAL A 48 4.84 19.33 10.24
C VAL A 48 5.57 18.00 10.14
N ASP A 49 6.63 17.97 9.35
CA ASP A 49 7.47 16.79 9.16
C ASP A 49 8.74 16.87 10.02
N ARG A 50 9.12 15.71 10.56
CA ARG A 50 10.32 15.46 11.36
C ARG A 50 11.14 14.34 10.69
N PRO A 51 12.43 14.13 11.04
CA PRO A 51 13.21 12.99 10.54
C PRO A 51 12.55 11.64 10.82
N SER A 52 11.81 11.54 11.94
CA SER A 52 11.12 10.33 12.37
C SER A 52 9.71 10.15 11.78
N GLY A 53 9.25 11.07 10.93
CA GLY A 53 7.92 11.05 10.32
C GLY A 53 7.10 12.30 10.63
N VAL A 54 5.76 12.17 10.67
CA VAL A 54 4.85 13.29 10.93
C VAL A 54 4.89 13.69 12.40
N GLY A 55 5.26 14.93 12.68
CA GLY A 55 5.27 15.50 14.03
C GLY A 55 3.95 16.16 14.45
N PHE A 56 3.23 16.74 13.47
CA PHE A 56 1.91 17.32 13.68
C PHE A 56 1.09 17.23 12.40
N PHE A 57 -0.21 17.01 12.53
CA PHE A 57 -1.15 17.06 11.41
C PHE A 57 -2.54 17.46 11.89
N ASP A 58 -3.09 18.50 11.27
CA ASP A 58 -4.47 18.93 11.45
C ASP A 58 -5.08 19.20 10.07
N ASN A 59 -6.23 18.62 9.79
CA ASN A 59 -6.97 18.78 8.55
C ASN A 59 -8.39 19.31 8.77
N MET A 60 -8.68 19.89 9.92
CA MET A 60 -9.98 20.42 10.30
C MET A 60 -11.16 19.42 10.15
N SER A 61 -10.91 18.11 10.29
CA SER A 61 -11.97 17.11 10.14
C SER A 61 -13.07 17.22 11.20
N ASP A 62 -12.73 17.78 12.36
CA ASP A 62 -13.64 18.04 13.50
C ASP A 62 -14.40 19.37 13.36
N ARG A 63 -13.95 20.29 12.48
CA ARG A 63 -14.49 21.62 12.27
C ARG A 63 -14.52 22.01 10.79
N PRO A 64 -15.23 21.27 9.93
CA PRO A 64 -15.25 21.51 8.49
C PRO A 64 -15.91 22.86 8.15
N ILE A 65 -15.41 23.49 7.10
CA ILE A 65 -15.86 24.79 6.60
C ILE A 65 -17.07 24.59 5.69
N ARG A 66 -18.13 25.36 5.95
CA ARG A 66 -19.39 25.32 5.17
C ARG A 66 -19.95 26.71 4.84
N ALA A 67 -19.25 27.77 5.23
CA ALA A 67 -19.67 29.13 4.95
C ALA A 67 -19.63 29.43 3.44
N ASP A 68 -20.68 29.96 2.90
CA ASP A 68 -20.82 30.34 1.49
C ASP A 68 -20.36 31.79 1.19
N GLU A 69 -19.79 32.44 2.20
CA GLU A 69 -19.12 33.73 2.09
C GLU A 69 -17.64 33.60 2.39
N TRP A 70 -16.82 34.49 1.84
CA TRP A 70 -15.41 34.58 2.12
C TRP A 70 -15.14 34.79 3.62
N THR A 71 -14.51 33.82 4.25
CA THR A 71 -14.17 33.82 5.68
C THR A 71 -12.72 33.36 5.86
N GLU A 72 -11.98 34.05 6.72
CA GLU A 72 -10.62 33.64 7.07
C GLU A 72 -10.63 32.52 8.10
N TYR A 73 -9.90 31.45 7.82
CA TYR A 73 -9.72 30.33 8.72
C TYR A 73 -8.27 30.17 9.10
N THR A 74 -8.04 29.67 10.32
CA THR A 74 -6.71 29.48 10.89
C THR A 74 -6.51 28.02 11.31
N VAL A 75 -5.32 27.47 11.01
CA VAL A 75 -4.82 26.20 11.53
C VAL A 75 -3.47 26.45 12.18
N GLU A 76 -3.28 25.96 13.41
CA GLU A 76 -2.06 26.15 14.18
C GLU A 76 -1.51 24.80 14.67
N GLY A 77 -0.20 24.69 14.74
CA GLY A 77 0.45 23.51 15.27
C GLY A 77 1.84 23.77 15.84
N PRO A 78 2.31 22.92 16.77
CA PRO A 78 3.63 23.06 17.37
C PRO A 78 4.73 22.66 16.37
N LEU A 79 5.84 23.40 16.42
CA LEU A 79 7.10 23.04 15.80
C LEU A 79 7.98 22.38 16.86
N ALA A 80 8.05 21.05 16.85
CA ALA A 80 8.93 20.29 17.74
C ALA A 80 10.41 20.69 17.51
N GLU A 81 11.29 20.37 18.44
CA GLU A 81 12.71 20.74 18.38
C GLU A 81 13.44 20.19 17.12
N ASP A 82 12.96 19.08 16.58
CA ASP A 82 13.49 18.44 15.37
C ASP A 82 12.59 18.63 14.13
N ALA A 83 11.63 19.57 14.15
CA ALA A 83 10.83 19.92 13.01
C ALA A 83 11.70 20.38 11.83
N GLN A 84 11.45 19.85 10.63
CA GLN A 84 12.25 20.16 9.45
C GLN A 84 11.47 20.95 8.41
N ARG A 85 10.29 20.48 8.06
CA ARG A 85 9.50 21.04 6.94
C ARG A 85 8.03 21.05 7.26
N ILE A 86 7.30 21.92 6.58
CA ILE A 86 5.84 21.91 6.59
C ILE A 86 5.27 21.65 5.21
N GLY A 87 4.13 20.95 5.19
CA GLY A 87 3.20 20.86 4.08
C GLY A 87 1.86 21.45 4.50
N PHE A 88 1.14 22.05 3.58
CA PHE A 88 -0.13 22.70 3.86
C PHE A 88 -0.99 22.79 2.61
N GLY A 89 -2.28 23.07 2.81
CA GLY A 89 -3.19 23.24 1.69
C GLY A 89 -4.66 23.18 2.06
N ALA A 90 -5.47 22.71 1.11
CA ALA A 90 -6.90 22.64 1.20
C ALA A 90 -7.46 21.29 0.78
N LEU A 91 -8.65 20.97 1.28
CA LEU A 91 -9.45 19.81 0.91
C LEU A 91 -10.87 20.26 0.60
N ALA A 92 -11.49 19.62 -0.39
CA ALA A 92 -12.92 19.76 -0.66
C ALA A 92 -13.56 18.39 -0.75
N SER A 93 -14.80 18.25 -0.29
CA SER A 93 -15.61 17.04 -0.45
C SER A 93 -17.09 17.37 -0.59
N GLY A 94 -17.84 16.45 -1.24
CA GLY A 94 -19.24 16.63 -1.55
C GLY A 94 -19.49 17.27 -2.91
N ARG A 95 -20.60 17.99 -3.05
CA ARG A 95 -21.03 18.69 -4.29
C ARG A 95 -20.99 20.18 -4.09
N GLY A 96 -20.51 20.92 -5.07
CA GLY A 96 -20.48 22.38 -5.01
C GLY A 96 -19.25 23.02 -5.63
N GLU A 97 -19.05 24.28 -5.28
CA GLU A 97 -17.90 25.11 -5.65
C GLU A 97 -17.19 25.53 -4.37
N PHE A 98 -15.89 25.26 -4.29
CA PHE A 98 -15.07 25.55 -3.11
C PHE A 98 -13.91 26.42 -3.53
N LEU A 99 -13.84 27.64 -3.00
CA LEU A 99 -12.84 28.63 -3.36
C LEU A 99 -11.87 28.84 -2.20
N TYR A 100 -10.60 29.02 -2.55
CA TYR A 100 -9.49 29.22 -1.62
C TYR A 100 -8.62 30.37 -2.12
N ASP A 101 -8.16 31.20 -1.20
CA ASP A 101 -7.34 32.37 -1.55
C ASP A 101 -6.45 32.82 -0.38
N ASP A 102 -5.42 33.59 -0.67
CA ASP A 102 -4.56 34.28 0.30
C ASP A 102 -3.97 33.37 1.40
N PHE A 103 -3.36 32.23 1.01
CA PHE A 103 -2.64 31.43 1.96
C PHE A 103 -1.44 32.17 2.54
N ARG A 104 -1.40 32.28 3.86
CA ARG A 104 -0.34 32.93 4.62
C ARG A 104 0.13 32.02 5.73
N ILE A 105 1.44 31.94 5.94
CA ILE A 105 2.04 31.18 7.02
C ILE A 105 2.93 32.09 7.83
N SER A 106 2.86 31.96 9.14
CA SER A 106 3.72 32.64 10.09
C SER A 106 4.20 31.68 11.17
N VAL A 107 5.31 32.00 11.79
CA VAL A 107 5.77 31.34 13.01
C VAL A 107 5.50 32.29 14.16
N VAL A 108 4.90 31.78 15.23
CA VAL A 108 4.52 32.52 16.43
C VAL A 108 5.43 32.12 17.57
N ASP A 109 6.10 33.07 18.19
CA ASP A 109 6.91 32.83 19.37
C ASP A 109 6.08 32.79 20.67
N ALA A 110 6.69 32.44 21.78
CA ALA A 110 6.03 32.40 23.09
C ALA A 110 5.46 33.75 23.56
N GLY A 111 5.93 34.85 23.01
CA GLY A 111 5.43 36.20 23.29
C GLY A 111 4.29 36.60 22.35
N GLY A 112 3.86 35.74 21.44
CA GLY A 112 2.79 36.04 20.47
C GLY A 112 3.23 36.84 19.24
N ARG A 113 4.53 37.10 19.05
CA ARG A 113 5.05 37.81 17.89
C ARG A 113 5.06 36.86 16.69
N GLU A 114 4.47 37.35 15.60
CA GLU A 114 4.42 36.62 14.32
C GLU A 114 5.58 37.01 13.40
N GLU A 115 6.25 36.02 12.85
CA GLU A 115 7.26 36.11 11.80
C GLU A 115 6.71 35.43 10.54
N PRO A 116 6.43 36.18 9.43
CA PRO A 116 5.87 35.56 8.22
C PRO A 116 6.91 34.66 7.53
N LEU A 117 6.43 33.55 7.03
CA LEU A 117 7.19 32.64 6.15
C LEU A 117 6.75 32.85 4.68
N PRO A 118 7.67 32.73 3.72
CA PRO A 118 7.32 32.89 2.31
C PRO A 118 6.43 31.73 1.85
N VAL A 119 5.22 32.05 1.39
CA VAL A 119 4.31 31.11 0.73
C VAL A 119 4.35 31.38 -0.77
N PRO A 120 4.94 30.49 -1.58
CA PRO A 120 5.00 30.68 -3.02
C PRO A 120 3.59 30.71 -3.61
N ASN A 121 3.25 31.79 -4.31
CA ASN A 121 1.96 31.98 -5.00
C ASN A 121 0.71 31.72 -4.12
N GLY A 122 0.72 32.18 -2.86
CA GLY A 122 -0.36 31.93 -1.90
C GLY A 122 -1.71 32.55 -2.27
N GLY A 123 -1.72 33.63 -3.07
CA GLY A 123 -2.92 34.25 -3.65
C GLY A 123 -3.18 33.84 -5.12
N PHE A 124 -2.52 32.81 -5.63
CA PHE A 124 -2.72 32.23 -6.97
C PHE A 124 -2.55 33.19 -8.17
N GLU A 125 -1.91 34.31 -7.98
CA GLU A 125 -1.76 35.36 -8.99
C GLU A 125 -0.83 34.98 -10.15
N VAL A 126 0.08 34.04 -9.94
CA VAL A 126 1.03 33.53 -10.96
C VAL A 126 0.51 32.27 -11.59
N GLN A 127 0.32 32.28 -12.92
CA GLN A 127 -0.03 31.08 -13.69
C GLN A 127 1.22 30.37 -14.22
N GLY A 128 1.16 29.03 -14.27
CA GLY A 128 2.15 28.21 -14.95
C GLY A 128 1.96 28.26 -16.49
N SER A 129 3.00 27.93 -17.23
CA SER A 129 2.92 27.83 -18.70
C SER A 129 1.97 26.69 -19.11
N PRO A 130 1.10 26.88 -20.11
CA PRO A 130 0.25 25.81 -20.63
C PRO A 130 1.12 24.66 -21.19
N GLY A 131 0.88 23.43 -20.74
CA GLY A 131 1.53 22.23 -21.26
C GLY A 131 2.43 21.45 -20.30
N ALA A 132 2.72 21.94 -19.10
CA ALA A 132 3.63 21.27 -18.15
C ALA A 132 2.95 20.53 -16.98
N GLY A 133 1.68 20.15 -17.08
CA GLY A 133 0.99 19.39 -16.03
C GLY A 133 0.79 20.10 -14.67
N ALA A 134 1.50 21.18 -14.39
CA ALA A 134 1.36 22.03 -13.21
C ALA A 134 0.69 23.33 -13.59
N VAL A 135 -0.62 23.41 -13.40
CA VAL A 135 -1.41 24.62 -13.66
C VAL A 135 -1.05 25.76 -12.69
N LEU A 136 -0.37 25.43 -11.59
CA LEU A 136 0.02 26.35 -10.52
C LEU A 136 1.47 26.10 -10.10
N PRO A 137 2.38 27.08 -10.25
CA PRO A 137 3.73 26.98 -9.71
C PRO A 137 3.70 26.73 -8.19
N SER A 138 4.44 25.72 -7.75
CA SER A 138 4.60 25.33 -6.33
C SER A 138 3.40 24.66 -5.66
N TRP A 139 2.30 24.42 -6.37
CA TRP A 139 1.12 23.76 -5.83
C TRP A 139 0.76 22.51 -6.64
N GLY A 140 0.39 21.44 -5.96
CA GLY A 140 -0.15 20.22 -6.56
C GLY A 140 -1.63 20.05 -6.23
N ALA A 141 -2.44 19.66 -7.21
CA ALA A 141 -3.85 19.35 -7.00
C ALA A 141 -4.16 17.92 -7.43
N GLN A 142 -4.98 17.24 -6.64
CA GLN A 142 -5.53 15.91 -6.95
C GLN A 142 -7.04 15.97 -6.83
N VAL A 143 -7.76 15.42 -7.81
CA VAL A 143 -9.22 15.46 -7.87
C VAL A 143 -9.82 14.11 -8.21
N GLN A 144 -10.94 13.80 -7.58
CA GLN A 144 -11.79 12.66 -7.90
C GLN A 144 -13.24 13.12 -7.96
N GLY A 145 -13.86 13.05 -9.14
CA GLY A 145 -15.24 13.58 -9.33
C GLY A 145 -15.37 15.10 -9.27
N MET A 146 -14.26 15.80 -9.18
CA MET A 146 -14.17 17.26 -9.25
C MET A 146 -13.24 17.68 -10.38
N GLU A 147 -13.26 18.96 -10.69
CA GLU A 147 -12.26 19.67 -11.50
C GLU A 147 -11.71 20.83 -10.70
N PHE A 148 -10.58 21.37 -11.13
CA PHE A 148 -10.00 22.56 -10.53
C PHE A 148 -9.62 23.57 -11.58
N ARG A 149 -9.66 24.83 -11.19
CA ARG A 149 -9.21 25.95 -12.01
C ARG A 149 -8.75 27.12 -11.14
N VAL A 150 -7.99 28.01 -11.74
CA VAL A 150 -7.78 29.35 -11.20
C VAL A 150 -8.85 30.27 -11.78
N ARG A 151 -9.67 30.84 -10.93
CA ARG A 151 -10.78 31.72 -11.29
C ARG A 151 -10.28 33.15 -11.29
N GLU A 152 -10.64 33.94 -12.32
CA GLU A 152 -10.23 35.32 -12.48
C GLU A 152 -11.28 36.34 -11.94
N GLU A 153 -12.43 35.86 -11.49
CA GLU A 153 -13.50 36.67 -10.92
C GLU A 153 -13.91 36.15 -9.54
N GLY A 154 -14.26 37.07 -8.65
CA GLY A 154 -14.76 36.75 -7.32
C GLY A 154 -13.68 36.20 -6.35
N ALA A 155 -12.41 36.55 -6.55
CA ALA A 155 -11.33 36.33 -5.59
C ALA A 155 -11.56 37.14 -4.31
N HIS A 156 -10.97 36.70 -3.19
CA HIS A 156 -10.97 37.48 -1.95
C HIS A 156 -9.96 38.64 -2.04
N GLY A 157 -8.72 38.29 -2.42
CA GLY A 157 -7.63 39.24 -2.64
C GLY A 157 -7.12 39.18 -4.08
N GLY A 158 -6.51 40.29 -4.57
CA GLY A 158 -5.93 40.29 -5.91
C GLY A 158 -6.97 40.12 -7.02
N ARG A 159 -6.61 39.32 -8.02
CA ARG A 159 -7.44 39.03 -9.20
C ARG A 159 -7.91 37.59 -9.29
N ARG A 160 -7.29 36.67 -8.54
CA ARG A 160 -7.44 35.23 -8.75
C ARG A 160 -7.66 34.46 -7.47
N ALA A 161 -8.47 33.42 -7.54
CA ALA A 161 -8.66 32.45 -6.48
C ALA A 161 -8.58 31.03 -7.06
N PHE A 162 -8.21 30.08 -6.24
CA PHE A 162 -8.25 28.66 -6.61
C PHE A 162 -9.64 28.09 -6.34
N GLU A 163 -10.18 27.34 -7.30
CA GLU A 163 -11.50 26.71 -7.23
C GLU A 163 -11.43 25.21 -7.44
N PHE A 164 -12.08 24.46 -6.55
CA PHE A 164 -12.59 23.12 -6.85
C PHE A 164 -14.07 23.19 -7.14
N SER A 165 -14.51 22.54 -8.21
CA SER A 165 -15.93 22.41 -8.54
C SER A 165 -16.30 21.00 -8.92
N THR A 166 -17.53 20.58 -8.60
CA THR A 166 -18.01 19.25 -8.96
C THR A 166 -18.23 19.16 -10.46
N LYS A 167 -17.70 18.11 -11.08
CA LYS A 167 -17.96 17.80 -12.48
C LYS A 167 -19.39 17.32 -12.65
N VAL A 168 -20.18 18.05 -13.43
CA VAL A 168 -21.47 17.55 -13.93
C VAL A 168 -21.17 16.47 -14.98
N GLN A 169 -21.41 15.22 -14.63
CA GLN A 169 -21.23 14.09 -15.53
C GLN A 169 -22.57 13.56 -16.01
N PRO A 170 -22.66 12.95 -17.22
CA PRO A 170 -23.78 12.07 -17.51
C PRO A 170 -23.87 11.03 -16.41
N ALA A 171 -25.06 10.63 -16.00
CA ALA A 171 -25.25 9.64 -14.94
C ALA A 171 -24.37 8.41 -15.26
N ALA A 172 -23.38 8.16 -14.40
CA ALA A 172 -22.59 6.95 -14.53
C ALA A 172 -23.55 5.75 -14.44
N PRO A 173 -23.37 4.71 -15.25
CA PRO A 173 -24.14 3.50 -15.10
C PRO A 173 -24.04 3.03 -13.64
N PRO A 174 -25.12 2.52 -13.06
CA PRO A 174 -25.10 2.08 -11.66
C PRO A 174 -23.99 1.05 -11.48
N LEU A 175 -23.23 1.18 -10.39
CA LEU A 175 -22.15 0.25 -10.07
C LEU A 175 -22.66 -1.21 -9.98
N PHE A 176 -23.90 -1.37 -9.53
CA PHE A 176 -24.58 -2.65 -9.43
C PHE A 176 -25.75 -2.67 -10.41
N GLU A 177 -25.78 -3.63 -11.32
CA GLU A 177 -26.92 -3.87 -12.21
C GLU A 177 -28.15 -4.36 -11.43
N LYS A 178 -27.91 -5.24 -10.47
CA LYS A 178 -28.93 -5.72 -9.54
C LYS A 178 -28.77 -5.01 -8.21
N ARG A 179 -29.85 -4.46 -7.71
CA ARG A 179 -29.92 -3.84 -6.37
C ARG A 179 -30.95 -4.57 -5.53
N ALA A 180 -30.77 -4.55 -4.23
CA ALA A 180 -31.81 -4.97 -3.30
C ALA A 180 -33.08 -4.18 -3.56
N GLN A 181 -34.23 -4.85 -3.56
CA GLN A 181 -35.54 -4.22 -3.79
C GLN A 181 -36.12 -3.73 -2.45
N ALA A 182 -36.96 -2.70 -2.52
CA ALA A 182 -37.64 -2.19 -1.33
C ALA A 182 -38.43 -3.33 -0.64
N GLY A 183 -38.22 -3.47 0.67
CA GLY A 183 -38.83 -4.53 1.47
C GLY A 183 -38.20 -5.92 1.34
N GLN A 184 -37.10 -6.06 0.58
CA GLN A 184 -36.40 -7.33 0.51
C GLN A 184 -35.70 -7.64 1.85
N ILE A 185 -35.95 -8.85 2.36
CA ILE A 185 -35.37 -9.35 3.62
C ILE A 185 -34.59 -10.62 3.33
N VAL A 186 -33.41 -10.74 3.90
CA VAL A 186 -32.67 -12.00 4.03
C VAL A 186 -33.05 -12.63 5.35
N ASP A 187 -33.64 -13.83 5.28
CA ASP A 187 -33.99 -14.64 6.44
C ASP A 187 -33.02 -15.82 6.54
N LYS A 188 -32.17 -15.81 7.56
CA LYS A 188 -31.07 -16.77 7.69
C LYS A 188 -31.04 -17.39 9.08
N GLU A 189 -30.86 -18.70 9.14
CA GLU A 189 -30.51 -19.39 10.37
C GLU A 189 -29.04 -19.14 10.68
N ILE A 190 -28.74 -18.56 11.84
CA ILE A 190 -27.39 -18.19 12.29
C ILE A 190 -26.88 -19.03 13.45
N GLY A 191 -27.66 -19.99 13.88
CA GLY A 191 -27.33 -20.92 14.96
C GLY A 191 -28.55 -21.76 15.35
N ARG A 192 -28.39 -22.75 16.21
CA ARG A 192 -29.48 -23.61 16.63
C ARG A 192 -30.62 -22.79 17.24
N GLY A 193 -31.76 -22.71 16.53
CA GLY A 193 -32.96 -21.99 16.96
C GLY A 193 -32.85 -20.45 16.88
N LEU A 194 -31.80 -19.92 16.29
CA LEU A 194 -31.62 -18.50 16.06
C LEU A 194 -31.76 -18.18 14.58
N ARG A 195 -32.63 -17.24 14.23
CA ARG A 195 -32.80 -16.73 12.86
C ARG A 195 -32.61 -15.24 12.84
N ALA A 196 -31.90 -14.75 11.80
CA ALA A 196 -31.74 -13.33 11.54
C ALA A 196 -32.64 -12.92 10.37
N HIS A 197 -33.48 -11.92 10.58
CA HIS A 197 -34.26 -11.24 9.54
C HIS A 197 -33.55 -9.92 9.24
N ILE A 198 -32.85 -9.83 8.10
CA ILE A 198 -32.01 -8.68 7.74
C ILE A 198 -32.65 -7.95 6.57
N PRO A 199 -33.23 -6.74 6.78
CA PRO A 199 -33.71 -5.91 5.69
C PRO A 199 -32.52 -5.40 4.88
N LEU A 200 -32.55 -5.62 3.55
CA LEU A 200 -31.49 -5.17 2.66
C LEU A 200 -31.66 -3.71 2.23
N THR A 201 -32.84 -3.14 2.46
CA THR A 201 -33.12 -1.72 2.21
C THR A 201 -33.90 -1.15 3.38
N LEU A 202 -33.60 0.08 3.72
CA LEU A 202 -34.31 0.85 4.74
C LEU A 202 -34.87 2.12 4.11
N GLU A 203 -36.07 2.53 4.56
CA GLU A 203 -36.62 3.83 4.17
C GLU A 203 -35.76 4.94 4.77
N CYS A 204 -35.57 6.01 4.00
CA CYS A 204 -34.82 7.18 4.45
C CYS A 204 -35.38 8.45 3.81
N ASP A 205 -35.13 9.58 4.46
CA ASP A 205 -35.31 10.93 3.92
C ASP A 205 -33.99 11.73 4.05
N GLU A 206 -34.04 13.04 3.81
CA GLU A 206 -32.88 13.92 3.92
C GLU A 206 -32.23 13.94 5.31
N GLY A 207 -32.99 13.62 6.36
CA GLY A 207 -32.52 13.56 7.75
C GLY A 207 -31.97 12.20 8.19
N GLY A 208 -32.05 11.14 7.34
CA GLY A 208 -31.50 9.82 7.63
C GLY A 208 -32.53 8.70 7.55
N THR A 209 -32.20 7.56 8.14
CA THR A 209 -33.00 6.32 8.13
C THR A 209 -34.29 6.47 8.97
N LEU A 210 -35.39 5.87 8.49
CA LEU A 210 -36.70 5.83 9.16
C LEU A 210 -37.02 4.43 9.71
N PRO A 211 -37.84 4.30 10.78
CA PRO A 211 -38.31 5.41 11.65
C PRO A 211 -37.13 5.99 12.46
N ARG A 212 -37.23 7.23 12.82
CA ARG A 212 -36.29 7.85 13.76
C ARG A 212 -36.76 7.69 15.18
N ALA A 213 -35.83 7.53 16.11
CA ALA A 213 -36.13 7.66 17.51
C ALA A 213 -36.62 9.07 17.81
N GLU A 214 -37.67 9.20 18.61
CA GLU A 214 -38.14 10.51 19.06
C GLU A 214 -37.05 11.22 19.90
N ALA A 215 -37.04 12.55 19.86
CA ALA A 215 -36.17 13.31 20.74
C ALA A 215 -36.51 13.02 22.21
N GLY A 216 -35.53 12.55 23.00
CA GLY A 216 -35.73 12.16 24.39
C GLY A 216 -36.16 10.68 24.60
N ASP A 217 -35.92 9.83 23.60
CA ASP A 217 -36.06 8.37 23.77
C ASP A 217 -35.02 7.89 24.81
N GLU A 218 -35.52 7.63 26.03
CA GLU A 218 -34.69 7.19 27.17
C GLU A 218 -33.96 5.88 26.88
N GLY A 219 -34.52 4.98 26.05
CA GLY A 219 -33.87 3.74 25.63
C GLY A 219 -32.66 3.99 24.73
N LEU A 220 -32.78 4.91 23.77
CA LEU A 220 -31.70 5.31 22.90
C LEU A 220 -30.60 6.07 23.65
N ASP A 221 -30.99 6.97 24.56
CA ASP A 221 -30.01 7.73 25.35
C ASP A 221 -29.25 6.83 26.33
N ARG A 222 -29.95 5.84 26.94
CA ARG A 222 -29.30 4.80 27.74
C ARG A 222 -28.35 3.95 26.91
N LEU A 223 -28.77 3.48 25.74
CA LEU A 223 -27.88 2.71 24.82
C LEU A 223 -26.65 3.51 24.41
N LYS A 224 -26.80 4.80 24.09
CA LYS A 224 -25.67 5.69 23.79
C LYS A 224 -24.70 5.83 24.97
N ALA A 225 -25.23 5.97 26.19
CA ALA A 225 -24.42 6.04 27.39
C ALA A 225 -23.67 4.72 27.67
N ASP A 226 -24.36 3.59 27.52
CA ASP A 226 -23.75 2.26 27.66
C ASP A 226 -22.65 2.02 26.62
N LEU A 227 -22.89 2.38 25.34
CA LEU A 227 -21.89 2.32 24.28
C LEU A 227 -20.70 3.27 24.53
N ALA A 228 -20.97 4.48 25.01
CA ALA A 228 -19.91 5.43 25.37
C ALA A 228 -19.04 4.92 26.51
N ALA A 229 -19.65 4.24 27.50
CA ALA A 229 -18.90 3.60 28.59
C ALA A 229 -18.02 2.45 28.09
N LEU A 230 -18.49 1.67 27.11
CA LEU A 230 -17.71 0.60 26.46
C LEU A 230 -16.56 1.18 25.61
N THR A 231 -16.81 2.26 24.86
CA THR A 231 -15.76 2.90 24.04
C THR A 231 -14.67 3.57 24.86
N GLY A 232 -14.93 3.91 26.13
CA GLY A 232 -13.92 4.36 27.11
C GLY A 232 -13.03 3.25 27.63
N ALA A 233 -13.39 1.98 27.45
CA ALA A 233 -12.55 0.84 27.81
C ALA A 233 -11.41 0.68 26.77
N THR A 234 -10.19 0.49 27.25
CA THR A 234 -9.06 0.18 26.37
C THR A 234 -9.20 -1.26 25.87
N LEU A 235 -9.72 -1.42 24.66
CA LEU A 235 -9.79 -2.73 24.00
C LEU A 235 -8.37 -3.24 23.72
N ASN A 236 -8.04 -4.42 24.20
CA ASN A 236 -6.74 -5.03 23.96
C ASN A 236 -6.82 -6.57 24.06
N ALA A 237 -5.78 -7.26 23.64
CA ALA A 237 -5.70 -8.72 23.66
C ALA A 237 -5.69 -9.36 25.06
N GLY A 238 -5.60 -8.59 26.15
CA GLY A 238 -5.79 -9.10 27.50
C GLY A 238 -7.23 -9.53 27.77
N ASP A 239 -8.21 -8.95 27.06
CA ASP A 239 -9.61 -9.33 27.14
C ASP A 239 -9.89 -10.51 26.19
N GLU A 240 -10.38 -11.61 26.74
CA GLU A 240 -10.78 -12.81 25.99
C GLU A 240 -11.88 -12.51 24.95
N ASN A 241 -12.85 -11.66 25.29
CA ASN A 241 -13.93 -11.31 24.38
C ASN A 241 -13.42 -10.51 23.17
N VAL A 242 -12.39 -9.67 23.36
CA VAL A 242 -11.72 -8.96 22.25
C VAL A 242 -11.04 -9.97 21.33
N ARG A 243 -10.28 -10.91 21.89
CA ARG A 243 -9.60 -11.93 21.08
C ARG A 243 -10.58 -12.80 20.27
N LEU A 244 -11.65 -13.27 20.90
CA LEU A 244 -12.68 -14.07 20.22
C LEU A 244 -13.44 -13.24 19.18
N GLY A 245 -13.82 -12.01 19.52
CA GLY A 245 -14.51 -11.09 18.61
C GLY A 245 -13.68 -10.78 17.38
N ASP A 246 -12.37 -10.52 17.54
CA ASP A 246 -11.46 -10.24 16.44
C ASP A 246 -11.32 -11.41 15.47
N VAL A 247 -11.21 -12.64 15.99
CA VAL A 247 -11.18 -13.86 15.15
C VAL A 247 -12.49 -13.99 14.36
N ILE A 248 -13.65 -13.81 15.01
CA ILE A 248 -14.97 -13.91 14.37
C ILE A 248 -15.12 -12.82 13.30
N ILE A 249 -14.73 -11.58 13.58
CA ILE A 249 -14.81 -10.47 12.62
C ILE A 249 -13.90 -10.76 11.42
N ALA A 250 -12.63 -11.13 11.65
CA ALA A 250 -11.70 -11.44 10.59
C ALA A 250 -12.19 -12.58 9.69
N TRP A 251 -12.65 -13.67 10.31
CA TRP A 251 -13.22 -14.81 9.58
C TRP A 251 -14.40 -14.39 8.70
N ASN A 252 -15.34 -13.61 9.24
CA ASN A 252 -16.52 -13.16 8.50
C ASN A 252 -16.17 -12.21 7.35
N VAL A 253 -15.21 -11.28 7.54
CA VAL A 253 -14.77 -10.40 6.45
C VAL A 253 -14.25 -11.23 5.28
N PHE A 254 -13.41 -12.22 5.54
CA PHE A 254 -12.89 -13.09 4.49
C PHE A 254 -13.98 -13.98 3.89
N GLN A 255 -14.83 -14.58 4.71
CA GLN A 255 -15.95 -15.41 4.26
C GLN A 255 -16.81 -14.70 3.21
N HIS A 256 -17.05 -13.38 3.39
CA HIS A 256 -17.92 -12.62 2.52
C HIS A 256 -17.20 -11.94 1.34
N PHE A 257 -15.93 -11.60 1.48
CA PHE A 257 -15.26 -10.71 0.53
C PHE A 257 -14.00 -11.28 -0.12
N TYR A 258 -13.43 -12.37 0.39
CA TYR A 258 -12.21 -12.94 -0.18
C TYR A 258 -12.48 -13.60 -1.55
N PRO A 259 -11.80 -13.16 -2.65
CA PRO A 259 -12.21 -13.55 -4.00
C PRO A 259 -11.63 -14.88 -4.50
N TYR A 260 -10.88 -15.64 -3.68
CA TYR A 260 -10.09 -16.78 -4.13
C TYR A 260 -10.40 -18.12 -3.43
N PHE A 261 -11.51 -18.23 -2.70
CA PHE A 261 -11.88 -19.51 -2.07
C PHE A 261 -12.12 -20.67 -3.05
N ASP A 262 -12.28 -20.37 -4.33
CA ASP A 262 -12.41 -21.38 -5.39
C ASP A 262 -11.06 -21.91 -5.90
N VAL A 263 -9.94 -21.30 -5.52
CA VAL A 263 -8.57 -21.69 -5.92
C VAL A 263 -7.64 -21.95 -4.75
N VAL A 264 -8.07 -21.68 -3.52
CA VAL A 264 -7.33 -21.97 -2.29
C VAL A 264 -7.95 -23.16 -1.59
N GLU A 265 -7.16 -24.21 -1.35
CA GLU A 265 -7.62 -25.41 -0.64
C GLU A 265 -7.61 -25.16 0.88
N VAL A 266 -8.75 -24.72 1.44
CA VAL A 266 -8.91 -24.47 2.87
C VAL A 266 -10.28 -24.89 3.36
N ASP A 267 -10.33 -25.60 4.49
CA ASP A 267 -11.52 -25.76 5.30
C ASP A 267 -11.65 -24.52 6.20
N TRP A 268 -12.42 -23.52 5.72
CA TRP A 268 -12.51 -22.21 6.37
C TRP A 268 -13.26 -22.27 7.70
N ASP A 269 -14.24 -23.18 7.85
CA ASP A 269 -14.98 -23.41 9.11
C ASP A 269 -14.08 -24.08 10.16
N ALA A 270 -13.29 -25.07 9.75
CA ALA A 270 -12.28 -25.67 10.63
C ALA A 270 -11.20 -24.65 11.03
N ALA A 271 -10.83 -23.73 10.14
CA ALA A 271 -9.88 -22.64 10.45
C ALA A 271 -10.46 -21.70 11.52
N LEU A 272 -11.76 -21.36 11.48
CA LEU A 272 -12.41 -20.59 12.53
C LEU A 272 -12.31 -21.29 13.88
N THR A 273 -12.74 -22.56 13.93
CA THR A 273 -12.71 -23.34 15.17
C THR A 273 -11.30 -23.37 15.76
N ARG A 274 -10.31 -23.63 14.94
CA ARG A 274 -8.91 -23.69 15.39
C ARG A 274 -8.36 -22.34 15.83
N ALA A 275 -8.72 -21.24 15.15
CA ALA A 275 -8.33 -19.88 15.54
C ALA A 275 -8.96 -19.47 16.88
N LEU A 276 -10.22 -19.84 17.14
CA LEU A 276 -10.88 -19.60 18.43
C LEU A 276 -10.22 -20.39 19.57
N GLU A 277 -9.88 -21.66 19.35
CA GLU A 277 -9.12 -22.46 20.33
C GLU A 277 -7.79 -21.83 20.69
N ARG A 278 -7.05 -21.33 19.69
CA ARG A 278 -5.78 -20.62 19.88
C ARG A 278 -6.00 -19.31 20.66
N ALA A 279 -6.95 -18.48 20.25
CA ALA A 279 -7.28 -17.22 20.90
C ALA A 279 -7.69 -17.38 22.37
N LEU A 280 -8.35 -18.50 22.74
CA LEU A 280 -8.64 -18.85 24.14
C LEU A 280 -7.37 -19.20 24.94
N ALA A 281 -6.40 -19.83 24.28
CA ALA A 281 -5.14 -20.22 24.90
C ALA A 281 -4.13 -19.07 25.03
N ASP A 282 -4.21 -18.07 24.16
CA ASP A 282 -3.28 -16.93 24.11
C ASP A 282 -3.34 -16.11 25.42
N ARG A 283 -2.16 -15.73 25.93
CA ARG A 283 -2.00 -14.95 27.16
C ARG A 283 -1.33 -13.60 26.92
N THR A 284 -0.68 -13.44 25.80
CA THR A 284 0.05 -12.22 25.44
C THR A 284 -0.45 -11.68 24.10
N GLU A 285 -0.22 -10.40 23.90
CA GLU A 285 -0.51 -9.70 22.65
C GLU A 285 0.25 -10.31 21.45
N SER A 286 1.48 -10.74 21.69
CA SER A 286 2.32 -11.38 20.66
C SER A 286 1.75 -12.75 20.25
N GLU A 287 1.31 -13.56 21.20
CA GLU A 287 0.65 -14.85 20.90
C GLU A 287 -0.62 -14.64 20.10
N PHE A 288 -1.45 -13.69 20.48
CA PHE A 288 -2.68 -13.38 19.77
C PHE A 288 -2.43 -12.83 18.36
N LEU A 289 -1.43 -11.96 18.19
CA LEU A 289 -1.02 -11.50 16.85
C LEU A 289 -0.59 -12.67 15.96
N ARG A 290 0.11 -13.67 16.51
CA ARG A 290 0.47 -14.91 15.82
C ARG A 290 -0.77 -15.73 15.45
N THR A 291 -1.77 -15.80 16.34
CA THR A 291 -3.05 -16.48 16.05
C THR A 291 -3.79 -15.82 14.90
N LEU A 292 -3.88 -14.51 14.87
CA LEU A 292 -4.50 -13.78 13.75
C LEU A 292 -3.72 -13.98 12.43
N ASN A 293 -2.38 -13.90 12.47
CA ASN A 293 -1.56 -14.18 11.29
C ASN A 293 -1.70 -15.63 10.82
N TRP A 294 -1.80 -16.59 11.74
CA TRP A 294 -2.07 -17.99 11.42
C TRP A 294 -3.40 -18.16 10.68
N LEU A 295 -4.47 -17.47 11.12
CA LEU A 295 -5.78 -17.50 10.43
C LEU A 295 -5.67 -16.93 9.01
N VAL A 296 -5.05 -15.76 8.85
CA VAL A 296 -4.85 -15.10 7.55
C VAL A 296 -3.95 -15.93 6.64
N ALA A 297 -2.98 -16.66 7.20
CA ALA A 297 -2.09 -17.52 6.43
C ALA A 297 -2.82 -18.69 5.73
N ARG A 298 -4.02 -19.06 6.18
CA ARG A 298 -4.86 -20.10 5.53
C ARG A 298 -5.43 -19.66 4.18
N LEU A 299 -5.36 -18.38 3.87
CA LEU A 299 -5.85 -17.82 2.59
C LEU A 299 -4.82 -17.90 1.47
N ASP A 300 -3.57 -18.25 1.75
CA ASP A 300 -2.46 -18.24 0.77
C ASP A 300 -2.36 -16.95 -0.06
N ASP A 301 -2.71 -15.82 0.55
CA ASP A 301 -2.68 -14.49 -0.06
C ASP A 301 -1.40 -13.74 0.31
N GLY A 302 -0.53 -13.44 -0.66
CA GLY A 302 0.73 -12.73 -0.41
C GLY A 302 0.58 -11.30 0.16
N HIS A 303 -0.59 -10.68 0.04
CA HIS A 303 -0.93 -9.43 0.72
C HIS A 303 -1.54 -9.64 2.10
N GLY A 304 -1.89 -10.90 2.45
CA GLY A 304 -2.51 -11.26 3.70
C GLY A 304 -1.54 -11.16 4.87
N ARG A 305 -1.81 -10.26 5.79
CA ARG A 305 -1.08 -10.19 7.06
C ARG A 305 -1.84 -9.36 8.10
N VAL A 306 -1.48 -9.59 9.36
CA VAL A 306 -1.94 -8.79 10.49
C VAL A 306 -0.75 -8.10 11.15
N TYR A 307 -0.90 -6.83 11.46
CA TYR A 307 0.12 -6.07 12.18
C TYR A 307 -0.54 -5.07 13.12
N ARG A 308 0.21 -4.64 14.12
CA ARG A 308 -0.20 -3.58 15.04
C ARG A 308 0.72 -2.37 14.83
N PRO A 309 0.18 -1.18 14.47
CA PRO A 309 0.99 0.00 14.11
C PRO A 309 1.96 0.48 15.20
N LEU A 310 1.64 0.20 16.48
CA LEU A 310 2.45 0.60 17.65
C LEU A 310 3.31 -0.53 18.20
N ALA A 311 3.34 -1.72 17.57
CA ALA A 311 4.20 -2.80 17.99
C ALA A 311 5.68 -2.41 17.91
N GLU A 312 6.49 -2.95 18.81
CA GLU A 312 7.95 -2.74 18.82
C GLU A 312 8.55 -3.06 17.46
N ARG A 313 9.41 -2.17 16.97
CA ARG A 313 10.11 -2.38 15.70
C ARG A 313 11.19 -3.42 15.91
N LEU A 314 11.02 -4.56 15.29
CA LEU A 314 12.05 -5.59 15.26
C LEU A 314 13.30 -5.08 14.52
N ALA A 315 14.45 -5.50 15.00
CA ALA A 315 15.76 -5.23 14.45
C ALA A 315 16.27 -6.44 13.66
N SER A 316 17.09 -6.20 12.65
CA SER A 316 17.65 -7.26 11.80
C SER A 316 18.99 -7.78 12.34
N PRO A 317 19.37 -9.03 12.07
CA PRO A 317 20.74 -9.48 12.28
C PRO A 317 21.70 -8.71 11.35
N PRO A 318 23.04 -8.70 11.62
CA PRO A 318 24.03 -8.02 10.78
C PRO A 318 24.35 -8.79 9.49
N PHE A 319 23.46 -9.66 9.05
CA PHE A 319 23.57 -10.44 7.82
C PHE A 319 22.18 -10.66 7.21
N ARG A 320 22.15 -10.94 5.90
CA ARG A 320 20.95 -11.39 5.18
C ARG A 320 21.10 -12.82 4.74
N VAL A 321 19.99 -13.53 4.68
CA VAL A 321 19.94 -14.89 4.17
C VAL A 321 18.93 -15.03 3.03
N GLU A 322 19.22 -15.98 2.13
CA GLU A 322 18.25 -16.52 1.18
C GLU A 322 18.16 -18.04 1.35
N TRP A 323 17.04 -18.60 0.93
CA TRP A 323 16.85 -20.04 0.96
C TRP A 323 17.36 -20.65 -0.35
N ILE A 324 18.59 -21.14 -0.35
CA ILE A 324 19.30 -21.64 -1.53
C ILE A 324 19.67 -23.11 -1.30
N GLU A 325 19.39 -23.96 -2.29
CA GLU A 325 19.63 -25.43 -2.22
C GLU A 325 19.10 -26.07 -0.93
N GLY A 326 17.91 -25.61 -0.46
CA GLY A 326 17.28 -26.10 0.77
C GLY A 326 17.97 -25.67 2.07
N ARG A 327 18.74 -24.59 2.06
CA ARG A 327 19.51 -24.07 3.20
C ARG A 327 19.32 -22.56 3.36
N ALA A 328 19.43 -22.07 4.60
CA ALA A 328 19.55 -20.65 4.89
C ALA A 328 21.01 -20.23 4.63
N VAL A 329 21.25 -19.49 3.55
CA VAL A 329 22.60 -19.11 3.08
C VAL A 329 22.79 -17.60 3.24
N VAL A 330 23.89 -17.18 3.86
CA VAL A 330 24.26 -15.77 3.98
C VAL A 330 24.56 -15.19 2.60
N THR A 331 23.80 -14.17 2.19
CA THR A 331 23.96 -13.49 0.89
C THR A 331 24.58 -12.11 1.03
N ALA A 332 24.48 -11.49 2.21
CA ALA A 332 25.14 -10.22 2.53
C ALA A 332 25.46 -10.13 4.02
N SER A 333 26.49 -9.40 4.37
CA SER A 333 26.90 -9.17 5.76
C SER A 333 27.53 -7.81 5.94
N LYS A 334 27.25 -7.16 7.06
CA LYS A 334 27.91 -5.92 7.49
C LYS A 334 29.16 -6.21 8.33
N GLU A 335 29.23 -7.34 9.00
CA GLU A 335 30.31 -7.75 9.88
C GLU A 335 31.15 -8.85 9.25
N GLY A 336 32.47 -8.73 9.26
CA GLY A 336 33.40 -9.69 8.67
C GLY A 336 33.37 -11.10 9.29
N ALA A 337 32.66 -11.29 10.41
CA ALA A 337 32.43 -12.59 11.02
C ALA A 337 31.52 -13.50 10.17
N PHE A 338 30.57 -12.91 9.40
CA PHE A 338 29.70 -13.60 8.45
C PHE A 338 30.24 -13.40 7.03
N ARG A 339 30.17 -14.43 6.19
CA ARG A 339 30.63 -14.37 4.79
C ARG A 339 29.55 -14.88 3.85
N GLN A 340 29.52 -14.34 2.66
CA GLN A 340 28.66 -14.87 1.59
C GLN A 340 28.97 -16.37 1.37
N GLY A 341 27.90 -17.17 1.25
CA GLY A 341 28.00 -18.62 1.15
C GLY A 341 28.06 -19.38 2.48
N ASP A 342 28.17 -18.70 3.64
CA ASP A 342 27.99 -19.37 4.94
C ASP A 342 26.58 -19.94 5.04
N ILE A 343 26.45 -21.16 5.53
CA ILE A 343 25.15 -21.78 5.76
C ILE A 343 24.79 -21.64 7.24
N VAL A 344 23.67 -20.99 7.53
CA VAL A 344 23.16 -20.84 8.89
C VAL A 344 22.47 -22.14 9.30
N LEU A 345 23.05 -22.86 10.23
CA LEU A 345 22.54 -24.13 10.75
C LEU A 345 21.53 -23.93 11.86
N GLU A 346 21.88 -23.03 12.81
CA GLU A 346 21.09 -22.78 14.01
C GLU A 346 21.20 -21.29 14.40
N ILE A 347 20.12 -20.76 15.01
CA ILE A 347 20.10 -19.50 15.75
C ILE A 347 19.70 -19.82 17.19
N ASP A 348 20.53 -19.45 18.16
CA ASP A 348 20.34 -19.72 19.60
C ASP A 348 19.98 -21.18 19.91
N GLY A 349 20.63 -22.13 19.20
CA GLY A 349 20.41 -23.57 19.33
C GLY A 349 19.20 -24.11 18.58
N LYS A 350 18.32 -23.26 18.03
CA LYS A 350 17.19 -23.69 17.20
C LYS A 350 17.61 -23.83 15.74
N LYS A 351 17.32 -24.97 15.12
CA LYS A 351 17.70 -25.23 13.74
C LYS A 351 16.98 -24.29 12.77
N SER A 352 17.69 -23.81 11.74
CA SER A 352 17.11 -22.93 10.71
C SER A 352 15.88 -23.55 10.02
N ALA A 353 15.87 -24.85 9.78
CA ALA A 353 14.73 -25.55 9.20
C ALA A 353 13.50 -25.58 10.13
N GLU A 354 13.71 -25.60 11.45
CA GLU A 354 12.63 -25.53 12.44
C GLU A 354 12.05 -24.11 12.51
N ILE A 355 12.91 -23.08 12.50
CA ILE A 355 12.50 -21.67 12.44
C ILE A 355 11.62 -21.44 11.20
N VAL A 356 12.12 -21.85 10.02
CA VAL A 356 11.39 -21.68 8.75
C VAL A 356 10.04 -22.40 8.75
N ARG A 357 9.97 -23.60 9.31
CA ARG A 357 8.72 -24.36 9.40
C ARG A 357 7.70 -23.67 10.32
N GLU A 358 8.12 -23.25 11.51
CA GLU A 358 7.22 -22.67 12.51
C GLU A 358 6.74 -21.28 12.12
N GLU A 359 7.65 -20.40 11.68
CA GLU A 359 7.28 -19.07 11.21
C GLU A 359 6.47 -19.12 9.89
N GLY A 360 6.70 -20.14 9.06
CA GLY A 360 5.97 -20.35 7.81
C GLY A 360 4.47 -20.59 7.97
N GLU A 361 4.04 -21.12 9.13
CA GLU A 361 2.63 -21.31 9.46
C GLU A 361 1.85 -20.00 9.60
N GLU A 362 2.54 -18.89 9.82
CA GLU A 362 1.97 -17.57 10.08
C GLU A 362 2.16 -16.60 8.90
N ILE A 363 2.79 -17.05 7.83
CA ILE A 363 2.98 -16.26 6.61
C ILE A 363 1.98 -16.70 5.55
N SER A 364 1.15 -15.77 5.10
CA SER A 364 0.21 -15.98 3.99
C SER A 364 0.90 -15.81 2.63
N GLY A 365 0.49 -16.61 1.63
CA GLY A 365 0.94 -16.52 0.26
C GLY A 365 1.43 -17.84 -0.33
N SER A 366 1.85 -17.79 -1.57
CA SER A 366 2.43 -18.91 -2.32
C SER A 366 3.72 -19.45 -1.69
N PRO A 367 4.18 -20.67 -2.03
CA PRO A 367 5.44 -21.20 -1.53
C PRO A 367 6.66 -20.31 -1.83
N GLN A 368 6.74 -19.71 -3.03
CA GLN A 368 7.83 -18.81 -3.41
C GLN A 368 7.81 -17.49 -2.62
N TRP A 369 6.63 -16.93 -2.36
CA TRP A 369 6.47 -15.75 -1.51
C TRP A 369 6.80 -16.07 -0.05
N LYS A 370 6.28 -17.17 0.52
CA LYS A 370 6.60 -17.62 1.88
C LYS A 370 8.11 -17.79 2.07
N ARG A 371 8.79 -18.41 1.10
CA ARG A 371 10.26 -18.58 1.12
C ARG A 371 10.99 -17.24 1.24
N TYR A 372 10.60 -16.25 0.42
CA TYR A 372 11.17 -14.91 0.50
C TYR A 372 10.87 -14.23 1.84
N ARG A 373 9.63 -14.26 2.29
CA ARG A 373 9.22 -13.61 3.54
C ARG A 373 9.95 -14.18 4.76
N LEU A 374 10.06 -15.49 4.85
CA LEU A 374 10.80 -16.18 5.91
C LEU A 374 12.26 -15.74 5.98
N THR A 375 12.93 -15.69 4.82
CA THR A 375 14.34 -15.32 4.79
C THR A 375 14.55 -13.82 4.98
N SER A 376 13.63 -12.97 4.54
CA SER A 376 13.73 -11.51 4.74
C SER A 376 13.60 -11.06 6.20
N GLN A 377 12.99 -11.89 7.04
CA GLN A 377 12.81 -11.63 8.49
C GLN A 377 13.56 -12.63 9.38
N PHE A 378 14.42 -13.45 8.77
CA PHE A 378 15.15 -14.51 9.46
C PHE A 378 16.02 -13.94 10.60
N ALA A 379 15.87 -14.51 11.80
CA ALA A 379 16.59 -14.13 13.00
C ALA A 379 16.36 -12.67 13.48
N TRP A 380 15.27 -12.02 13.08
CA TRP A 380 14.89 -10.72 13.62
C TRP A 380 14.50 -10.84 15.09
N GLY A 381 14.58 -9.73 15.84
CA GLY A 381 14.24 -9.67 17.27
C GLY A 381 14.36 -8.24 17.80
N GLU A 382 14.42 -8.09 19.10
CA GLU A 382 14.55 -6.78 19.75
C GLU A 382 15.86 -6.07 19.37
N ALA A 383 15.81 -4.76 19.20
CA ALA A 383 16.98 -3.95 18.87
C ALA A 383 18.03 -4.04 20.00
N GLY A 384 19.31 -4.24 19.63
CA GLY A 384 20.42 -4.39 20.57
C GLY A 384 20.47 -5.74 21.30
N SER A 385 19.51 -6.65 21.05
CA SER A 385 19.56 -7.99 21.63
C SER A 385 20.68 -8.82 21.00
N ARG A 386 21.29 -9.68 21.83
CA ARG A 386 22.39 -10.56 21.41
C ARG A 386 21.89 -11.97 21.16
N SER A 387 22.43 -12.59 20.14
CA SER A 387 22.15 -13.96 19.71
C SER A 387 23.41 -14.65 19.21
N THR A 388 23.32 -15.95 18.96
CA THR A 388 24.40 -16.75 18.41
C THR A 388 23.93 -17.47 17.13
N ALA A 389 24.74 -17.43 16.10
CA ALA A 389 24.53 -18.22 14.89
C ALA A 389 25.56 -19.34 14.80
N LYS A 390 25.10 -20.57 14.60
CA LYS A 390 25.96 -21.70 14.24
C LYS A 390 26.00 -21.81 12.72
N LEU A 391 27.18 -21.66 12.17
CA LEU A 391 27.39 -21.59 10.72
C LEU A 391 28.20 -22.76 10.23
N ARG A 392 27.97 -23.18 8.99
CA ARG A 392 28.88 -24.04 8.23
C ARG A 392 29.55 -23.20 7.15
N ARG A 393 30.88 -23.10 7.24
CA ARG A 393 31.77 -22.43 6.29
C ARG A 393 32.66 -23.47 5.63
N GLY A 394 32.34 -23.83 4.40
CA GLY A 394 32.99 -24.97 3.75
C GLY A 394 32.82 -26.28 4.55
N LYS A 395 33.91 -26.80 5.11
CA LYS A 395 33.89 -28.02 5.96
C LYS A 395 33.86 -27.73 7.46
N GLU A 396 34.03 -26.46 7.86
CA GLU A 396 34.13 -26.07 9.27
C GLU A 396 32.73 -25.67 9.80
N THR A 397 32.52 -25.96 11.09
CA THR A 397 31.37 -25.46 11.84
C THR A 397 31.89 -24.45 12.87
N ILE A 398 31.33 -23.26 12.82
CA ILE A 398 31.72 -22.13 13.70
C ILE A 398 30.49 -21.57 14.38
N VAL A 399 30.70 -20.99 15.57
CA VAL A 399 29.65 -20.28 16.31
C VAL A 399 30.03 -18.80 16.36
N VAL A 400 29.14 -17.95 15.90
CA VAL A 400 29.38 -16.50 15.78
C VAL A 400 28.32 -15.79 16.61
N PRO A 401 28.71 -15.05 17.65
CA PRO A 401 27.80 -14.15 18.35
C PRO A 401 27.52 -12.92 17.49
N PHE A 402 26.31 -12.37 17.59
CA PHE A 402 25.93 -11.14 16.90
C PHE A 402 24.94 -10.33 17.73
N GLU A 403 24.85 -9.03 17.42
CA GLU A 403 23.86 -8.11 17.98
C GLU A 403 22.94 -7.65 16.86
N ARG A 404 21.64 -7.54 17.15
CA ARG A 404 20.65 -7.07 16.16
C ARG A 404 20.74 -5.58 15.94
N LEU A 405 20.81 -5.18 14.69
CA LEU A 405 21.00 -3.81 14.23
C LEU A 405 19.66 -3.11 14.01
N ALA A 406 19.61 -1.81 14.27
CA ALA A 406 18.43 -0.99 13.96
C ALA A 406 18.00 -1.13 12.48
N ALA A 407 16.72 -0.93 12.23
CA ALA A 407 16.16 -1.03 10.87
C ALA A 407 16.93 -0.14 9.88
N GLY A 408 17.22 -0.67 8.68
CA GLY A 408 17.98 0.04 7.64
C GLY A 408 19.50 -0.05 7.74
N ALA A 409 20.05 -0.59 8.83
CA ALA A 409 21.50 -0.73 9.00
C ALA A 409 22.17 -1.68 7.98
N MET A 410 21.39 -2.55 7.35
CA MET A 410 21.83 -3.52 6.32
C MET A 410 21.62 -3.01 4.88
N ALA A 411 21.74 -1.71 4.64
CA ALA A 411 21.71 -1.18 3.27
C ALA A 411 22.89 -1.74 2.47
N GLU A 412 22.60 -2.34 1.33
CA GLU A 412 23.62 -2.82 0.38
C GLU A 412 23.98 -1.72 -0.61
N THR A 413 25.24 -1.67 -1.03
CA THR A 413 25.63 -0.89 -2.20
C THR A 413 25.38 -1.76 -3.43
N PRO A 414 24.45 -1.39 -4.31
CA PRO A 414 24.19 -2.17 -5.52
C PRO A 414 25.42 -2.22 -6.43
N ALA A 415 25.64 -3.35 -7.11
CA ALA A 415 26.76 -3.53 -8.04
C ALA A 415 26.64 -2.67 -9.30
N HIS A 416 25.40 -2.33 -9.70
CA HIS A 416 25.10 -1.57 -10.91
C HIS A 416 24.35 -0.27 -10.60
N ALA A 417 24.50 0.73 -11.44
CA ALA A 417 23.63 1.91 -11.45
C ALA A 417 22.17 1.50 -11.78
N PRO A 418 21.15 2.33 -11.44
CA PRO A 418 19.75 2.02 -11.77
C PRO A 418 19.52 1.75 -13.27
N VAL A 419 20.22 2.45 -14.15
CA VAL A 419 20.34 2.16 -15.58
C VAL A 419 21.83 2.14 -15.90
N ASP A 420 22.37 1.00 -16.28
CA ASP A 420 23.80 0.76 -16.45
C ASP A 420 24.12 0.13 -17.82
N THR A 421 25.37 0.21 -18.23
CA THR A 421 25.86 -0.44 -19.44
C THR A 421 26.72 -1.64 -19.04
N LEU A 422 26.33 -2.82 -19.48
CA LEU A 422 27.07 -4.06 -19.30
C LEU A 422 28.07 -4.30 -20.44
N GLU A 423 28.80 -5.41 -20.34
CA GLU A 423 29.67 -5.88 -21.42
C GLU A 423 28.89 -6.07 -22.74
N GLU A 424 29.58 -6.03 -23.86
CA GLU A 424 29.03 -6.18 -25.22
C GLU A 424 27.94 -5.16 -25.60
N GLY A 425 27.84 -4.05 -24.86
CA GLY A 425 26.86 -2.98 -25.11
C GLY A 425 25.44 -3.30 -24.69
N LEU A 426 25.25 -4.36 -23.89
CA LEU A 426 23.96 -4.64 -23.28
C LEU A 426 23.61 -3.57 -22.25
N LEU A 427 22.34 -3.23 -22.12
CA LEU A 427 21.86 -2.35 -21.06
C LEU A 427 21.20 -3.14 -19.94
N TYR A 428 21.43 -2.70 -18.71
CA TYR A 428 20.82 -3.21 -17.49
C TYR A 428 19.93 -2.14 -16.88
N VAL A 429 18.72 -2.50 -16.48
CA VAL A 429 17.76 -1.62 -15.83
C VAL A 429 17.24 -2.31 -14.57
N ASP A 430 17.61 -1.79 -13.40
CA ASP A 430 17.02 -2.18 -12.13
C ASP A 430 15.67 -1.49 -11.97
N LEU A 431 14.59 -2.18 -12.25
CA LEU A 431 13.22 -1.64 -12.19
C LEU A 431 12.78 -1.23 -10.79
N SER A 432 13.44 -1.74 -9.74
CA SER A 432 13.13 -1.35 -8.36
C SER A 432 13.73 0.02 -7.98
N ARG A 433 14.79 0.45 -8.66
CA ARG A 433 15.51 1.72 -8.39
C ARG A 433 15.32 2.76 -9.50
N ALA A 434 15.35 2.34 -10.76
CA ALA A 434 15.15 3.24 -11.89
C ALA A 434 13.71 3.77 -11.92
N SER A 435 13.54 5.09 -11.84
CA SER A 435 12.26 5.74 -12.08
C SER A 435 11.93 5.78 -13.58
N TRP A 436 10.66 6.09 -13.91
CA TRP A 436 10.34 6.34 -15.32
C TRP A 436 11.13 7.52 -15.91
N ALA A 437 11.43 8.54 -15.10
CA ALA A 437 12.24 9.68 -15.54
C ALA A 437 13.67 9.26 -15.91
N ASP A 438 14.31 8.40 -15.13
CA ASP A 438 15.66 7.88 -15.41
C ASP A 438 15.69 7.09 -16.72
N MET A 439 14.70 6.21 -16.94
CA MET A 439 14.60 5.42 -18.16
C MET A 439 14.27 6.29 -19.38
N LYS A 440 13.36 7.25 -19.23
CA LYS A 440 12.97 8.18 -20.29
C LYS A 440 14.15 9.03 -20.77
N ALA A 441 15.03 9.43 -19.86
CA ALA A 441 16.24 10.19 -20.20
C ALA A 441 17.23 9.38 -21.07
N ARG A 442 17.14 8.04 -21.03
CA ARG A 442 18.00 7.13 -21.82
C ARG A 442 17.20 6.28 -22.82
N ILE A 443 15.98 6.70 -23.17
CA ILE A 443 15.09 5.86 -24.00
C ILE A 443 15.65 5.58 -25.40
N GLU A 444 16.38 6.54 -26.00
CA GLU A 444 17.03 6.36 -27.30
C GLU A 444 18.17 5.31 -27.21
N GLU A 445 18.91 5.30 -26.10
CA GLU A 445 19.95 4.30 -25.85
C GLU A 445 19.32 2.91 -25.65
N LEU A 446 18.23 2.81 -24.86
CA LEU A 446 17.48 1.58 -24.66
C LEU A 446 16.93 1.03 -25.99
N ALA A 447 16.43 1.92 -26.85
CA ALA A 447 15.89 1.54 -28.16
C ALA A 447 16.97 1.07 -29.14
N ALA A 448 18.19 1.63 -29.05
CA ALA A 448 19.30 1.29 -29.92
C ALA A 448 20.15 0.11 -29.43
N ALA A 449 20.02 -0.27 -28.17
CA ALA A 449 20.84 -1.33 -27.57
C ALA A 449 20.62 -2.69 -28.27
N PRO A 450 21.68 -3.50 -28.45
CA PRO A 450 21.55 -4.86 -28.97
C PRO A 450 20.70 -5.78 -28.07
N GLY A 451 20.70 -5.49 -26.77
CA GLY A 451 19.86 -6.17 -25.80
C GLY A 451 19.70 -5.38 -24.50
N VAL A 452 18.57 -5.63 -23.80
CA VAL A 452 18.26 -4.98 -22.52
C VAL A 452 17.86 -6.03 -21.49
N VAL A 453 18.48 -6.00 -20.32
CA VAL A 453 18.08 -6.79 -19.15
C VAL A 453 17.30 -5.89 -18.19
N PHE A 454 16.04 -6.21 -17.96
CA PHE A 454 15.21 -5.59 -16.94
C PHE A 454 15.20 -6.45 -15.68
N ASP A 455 15.75 -5.95 -14.58
CA ASP A 455 15.79 -6.65 -13.30
C ASP A 455 14.57 -6.27 -12.45
N LEU A 456 13.68 -7.23 -12.25
CA LEU A 456 12.46 -7.10 -11.46
C LEU A 456 12.48 -8.00 -10.22
N ARG A 457 13.64 -8.20 -9.62
CA ARG A 457 13.76 -8.87 -8.32
C ARG A 457 13.37 -7.92 -7.18
N GLY A 458 12.13 -7.41 -7.21
CA GLY A 458 11.62 -6.42 -6.26
C GLY A 458 10.33 -5.76 -6.73
N TYR A 459 10.09 -4.54 -6.27
CA TYR A 459 8.89 -3.77 -6.58
C TYR A 459 9.23 -2.59 -7.51
N PRO A 460 8.59 -2.47 -8.69
CA PRO A 460 8.93 -1.45 -9.69
C PRO A 460 8.71 -0.02 -9.18
N ASN A 461 9.58 0.89 -9.57
CA ASN A 461 9.54 2.31 -9.17
C ASN A 461 8.67 3.16 -10.13
N GLY A 462 7.37 2.84 -10.27
CA GLY A 462 6.42 3.62 -11.07
C GLY A 462 6.73 3.65 -12.59
N ASN A 463 7.42 2.65 -13.12
CA ASN A 463 8.10 2.70 -14.41
C ASN A 463 7.47 1.81 -15.51
N HIS A 464 6.24 1.32 -15.32
CA HIS A 464 5.56 0.43 -16.27
C HIS A 464 5.36 1.03 -17.68
N TYR A 465 5.51 2.33 -17.83
CA TYR A 465 5.42 3.00 -19.14
C TYR A 465 6.48 2.51 -20.14
N VAL A 466 7.57 1.89 -19.68
CA VAL A 466 8.56 1.27 -20.58
C VAL A 466 7.94 0.15 -21.42
N LEU A 467 6.92 -0.52 -20.92
CA LEU A 467 6.19 -1.56 -21.68
C LEU A 467 5.61 -1.02 -22.98
N SER A 468 5.18 0.25 -23.02
CA SER A 468 4.68 0.91 -24.23
C SER A 468 5.72 0.96 -25.35
N HIS A 469 7.02 1.00 -25.02
CA HIS A 469 8.13 0.97 -25.98
C HIS A 469 8.50 -0.45 -26.42
N LEU A 470 7.93 -1.47 -25.80
CA LEU A 470 8.09 -2.89 -26.15
C LEU A 470 6.89 -3.45 -26.93
N LEU A 471 5.70 -2.92 -26.67
CA LEU A 471 4.47 -3.37 -27.32
C LEU A 471 4.50 -3.09 -28.83
N ARG A 472 4.00 -4.04 -29.65
CA ARG A 472 3.86 -3.88 -31.11
C ARG A 472 2.56 -3.18 -31.47
N GLU A 473 1.53 -3.40 -30.68
CA GLU A 473 0.18 -2.83 -30.81
C GLU A 473 -0.29 -2.39 -29.43
N ALA A 474 -1.21 -1.44 -29.37
CA ALA A 474 -1.77 -0.99 -28.10
C ALA A 474 -2.49 -2.15 -27.39
N ASP A 475 -2.35 -2.22 -26.07
CA ASP A 475 -3.05 -3.19 -25.25
C ASP A 475 -4.57 -2.93 -25.27
N THR A 476 -5.34 -3.96 -25.53
CA THR A 476 -6.80 -3.94 -25.47
C THR A 476 -7.37 -4.91 -24.42
N SER A 477 -6.52 -5.54 -23.64
CA SER A 477 -6.92 -6.45 -22.58
C SER A 477 -7.49 -5.69 -21.39
N SER A 478 -8.78 -5.84 -21.11
CA SER A 478 -9.50 -5.05 -20.11
C SER A 478 -10.20 -5.89 -19.03
N ALA A 479 -9.95 -7.20 -18.98
CA ALA A 479 -10.73 -8.12 -18.17
C ALA A 479 -9.90 -8.96 -17.18
N TRP A 480 -8.61 -8.68 -17.04
CA TRP A 480 -7.73 -9.47 -16.17
C TRP A 480 -7.76 -9.05 -14.70
N MET A 481 -8.25 -7.84 -14.39
CA MET A 481 -8.56 -7.39 -13.04
C MET A 481 -10.07 -7.42 -12.82
N LYS A 482 -10.54 -8.09 -11.75
CA LYS A 482 -11.96 -8.32 -11.48
C LYS A 482 -12.30 -7.88 -10.06
N VAL A 483 -13.02 -6.76 -9.95
CA VAL A 483 -13.48 -6.24 -8.66
C VAL A 483 -14.80 -6.92 -8.29
N PRO A 484 -14.89 -7.66 -7.16
CA PRO A 484 -16.13 -8.28 -6.75
C PRO A 484 -17.22 -7.25 -6.43
N LEU A 485 -18.42 -7.49 -6.90
CA LEU A 485 -19.63 -6.74 -6.58
C LEU A 485 -20.52 -7.62 -5.68
N VAL A 486 -20.53 -7.31 -4.39
CA VAL A 486 -21.22 -8.10 -3.36
C VAL A 486 -22.50 -7.38 -2.96
N VAL A 487 -23.66 -7.97 -3.25
CA VAL A 487 -24.99 -7.41 -2.93
C VAL A 487 -25.69 -8.20 -1.83
N LEU A 488 -25.51 -9.52 -1.82
CA LEU A 488 -26.15 -10.45 -0.87
C LEU A 488 -25.11 -11.11 0.05
N PRO A 489 -25.52 -11.54 1.27
CA PRO A 489 -24.63 -12.31 2.13
C PRO A 489 -24.24 -13.65 1.51
N ASP A 490 -23.25 -14.31 2.12
CA ASP A 490 -22.78 -15.65 1.73
C ASP A 490 -22.30 -15.78 0.28
N ARG A 491 -21.90 -14.65 -0.35
CA ARG A 491 -21.39 -14.59 -1.73
C ARG A 491 -22.43 -14.97 -2.79
N GLU A 492 -23.71 -14.97 -2.42
CA GLU A 492 -24.79 -15.27 -3.35
C GLU A 492 -24.86 -14.21 -4.46
N GLY A 493 -24.89 -14.64 -5.71
CA GLY A 493 -25.04 -13.76 -6.87
C GLY A 493 -23.88 -12.81 -7.11
N TRP A 494 -22.66 -13.15 -6.70
CA TRP A 494 -21.47 -12.34 -7.00
C TRP A 494 -21.32 -12.08 -8.50
N THR A 495 -21.03 -10.83 -8.83
CA THR A 495 -20.62 -10.40 -10.16
C THR A 495 -19.29 -9.65 -10.05
N PHE A 496 -18.69 -9.30 -11.20
CA PHE A 496 -17.41 -8.62 -11.21
C PHE A 496 -17.45 -7.42 -12.15
N ARG A 497 -16.84 -6.32 -11.73
CA ARG A 497 -16.45 -5.27 -12.65
C ARG A 497 -15.05 -5.55 -13.15
N GLU A 498 -14.94 -5.72 -14.46
CA GLU A 498 -13.67 -6.00 -15.12
C GLU A 498 -12.93 -4.72 -15.49
N MET A 499 -11.59 -4.77 -15.43
CA MET A 499 -10.70 -3.67 -15.77
C MET A 499 -9.30 -4.18 -16.16
N GLY A 500 -8.51 -3.28 -16.74
CA GLY A 500 -7.13 -3.52 -17.15
C GLY A 500 -6.37 -2.20 -17.27
N TRP A 501 -5.13 -2.24 -17.78
CA TRP A 501 -4.29 -1.04 -17.88
C TRP A 501 -4.46 -0.28 -19.20
N ASN A 502 -4.77 -0.95 -20.32
CA ASN A 502 -4.94 -0.36 -21.66
C ASN A 502 -3.70 0.47 -22.09
N LEU A 503 -2.52 -0.15 -22.08
CA LEU A 503 -1.27 0.53 -22.41
C LEU A 503 -1.18 0.86 -23.92
N PRO A 504 -0.88 2.13 -24.30
CA PRO A 504 -0.61 2.47 -25.70
C PRO A 504 0.79 2.01 -26.11
N THR A 505 1.08 1.98 -27.41
CA THR A 505 2.45 1.91 -27.92
C THR A 505 3.16 3.27 -27.83
N ALA A 506 4.48 3.26 -27.73
CA ALA A 506 5.30 4.48 -27.73
C ALA A 506 6.55 4.32 -28.60
N GLU A 507 7.02 5.43 -29.17
CA GLU A 507 8.29 5.53 -29.85
C GLU A 507 9.33 6.30 -29.00
N PRO A 508 10.63 6.02 -29.14
CA PRO A 508 11.23 4.98 -29.98
C PRO A 508 10.97 3.59 -29.41
N ARG A 509 10.80 2.60 -30.27
CA ARG A 509 10.61 1.21 -29.83
C ARG A 509 11.95 0.56 -29.47
N ILE A 510 11.97 -0.18 -28.37
CA ILE A 510 13.07 -1.07 -28.01
C ILE A 510 12.98 -2.29 -28.91
N ARG A 511 13.94 -2.43 -29.84
CA ARG A 511 13.95 -3.49 -30.86
C ARG A 511 14.98 -4.57 -30.59
N GLY A 512 15.93 -4.29 -29.69
CA GLY A 512 16.91 -5.26 -29.23
C GLY A 512 16.25 -6.43 -28.51
N ARG A 513 17.02 -7.46 -28.24
CA ARG A 513 16.53 -8.61 -27.44
C ARG A 513 16.32 -8.17 -26.00
N VAL A 514 15.30 -8.73 -25.34
CA VAL A 514 14.96 -8.34 -23.99
C VAL A 514 14.89 -9.58 -23.08
N ALA A 515 15.45 -9.45 -21.89
CA ALA A 515 15.29 -10.41 -20.82
C ALA A 515 14.81 -9.72 -19.53
N PHE A 516 13.94 -10.37 -18.79
CA PHE A 516 13.44 -9.93 -17.49
C PHE A 516 13.89 -10.90 -16.42
N ILE A 517 14.51 -10.41 -15.35
CA ILE A 517 14.88 -11.24 -14.20
C ILE A 517 13.79 -11.15 -13.16
N THR A 518 13.28 -12.30 -12.68
CA THR A 518 12.25 -12.35 -11.64
C THR A 518 12.54 -13.40 -10.59
N ASP A 519 11.95 -13.23 -9.42
CA ASP A 519 11.83 -14.24 -8.37
C ASP A 519 10.63 -13.95 -7.45
N GLY A 520 10.50 -14.68 -6.35
CA GLY A 520 9.40 -14.55 -5.40
C GLY A 520 9.26 -13.18 -4.72
N ARG A 521 10.18 -12.24 -4.94
CA ARG A 521 10.09 -10.84 -4.47
C ARG A 521 9.16 -9.99 -5.32
N ALA A 522 8.97 -10.36 -6.59
CA ALA A 522 8.08 -9.67 -7.52
C ALA A 522 6.62 -9.96 -7.17
N ILE A 523 5.95 -9.01 -6.52
CA ILE A 523 4.55 -9.12 -6.04
C ILE A 523 3.72 -7.96 -6.57
N SER A 524 2.40 -8.15 -6.69
CA SER A 524 1.43 -7.07 -6.91
C SER A 524 1.70 -6.30 -8.20
N TYR A 525 2.03 -5.01 -8.14
CA TYR A 525 2.37 -4.17 -9.28
C TYR A 525 3.48 -4.77 -10.16
N ALA A 526 4.46 -5.46 -9.56
CA ALA A 526 5.47 -6.19 -10.31
C ALA A 526 4.85 -7.30 -11.18
N GLU A 527 3.84 -7.98 -10.67
CA GLU A 527 3.14 -9.02 -11.41
C GLU A 527 2.18 -8.45 -12.46
N SER A 528 1.60 -7.29 -12.21
CA SER A 528 0.87 -6.53 -13.24
C SER A 528 1.79 -6.15 -14.39
N PHE A 529 3.01 -5.69 -14.10
CA PHE A 529 4.03 -5.43 -15.11
C PHE A 529 4.39 -6.70 -15.89
N MET A 530 4.71 -7.79 -15.18
CA MET A 530 5.13 -9.05 -15.80
C MET A 530 4.01 -9.77 -16.54
N SER A 531 2.74 -9.52 -16.23
CA SER A 531 1.61 -10.09 -16.95
C SER A 531 1.58 -9.65 -18.43
N PHE A 532 2.01 -8.41 -18.71
CA PHE A 532 2.21 -7.92 -20.08
C PHE A 532 3.40 -8.61 -20.76
N VAL A 533 4.49 -8.82 -20.03
CA VAL A 533 5.67 -9.51 -20.57
C VAL A 533 5.32 -10.93 -20.96
N GLU A 534 4.60 -11.67 -20.10
CA GLU A 534 4.13 -13.03 -20.35
C GLU A 534 3.17 -13.09 -21.55
N HIS A 535 2.12 -12.25 -21.53
CA HIS A 535 1.06 -12.27 -22.52
C HIS A 535 1.54 -11.89 -23.93
N TYR A 536 2.23 -10.76 -24.03
CA TYR A 536 2.72 -10.23 -25.32
C TYR A 536 4.08 -10.81 -25.73
N LYS A 537 4.66 -11.72 -24.93
CA LYS A 537 5.97 -12.34 -25.18
C LYS A 537 7.05 -11.31 -25.46
N LEU A 538 7.14 -10.29 -24.58
CA LEU A 538 8.01 -9.13 -24.79
C LEU A 538 9.49 -9.43 -24.60
N GLY A 539 9.86 -10.57 -24.06
CA GLY A 539 11.22 -11.03 -23.85
C GLY A 539 11.27 -12.35 -23.07
N GLU A 540 12.48 -12.85 -22.84
CA GLU A 540 12.72 -14.01 -21.98
C GLU A 540 12.51 -13.63 -20.52
N ILE A 541 11.92 -14.54 -19.74
CA ILE A 541 11.75 -14.40 -18.30
C ILE A 541 12.72 -15.35 -17.61
N VAL A 542 13.73 -14.82 -16.95
CA VAL A 542 14.82 -15.58 -16.33
C VAL A 542 14.69 -15.57 -14.82
N GLY A 543 14.83 -16.72 -14.19
CA GLY A 543 14.85 -16.85 -12.73
C GLY A 543 13.79 -17.80 -12.18
N ALA A 544 13.00 -17.34 -11.22
CA ALA A 544 11.98 -18.11 -10.52
C ALA A 544 10.59 -17.48 -10.65
N PRO A 545 9.50 -18.22 -10.34
CA PRO A 545 8.15 -17.67 -10.35
C PRO A 545 8.01 -16.45 -9.45
N THR A 546 7.16 -15.50 -9.88
CA THR A 546 6.79 -14.33 -9.07
C THR A 546 5.92 -14.73 -7.87
N ALA A 547 5.61 -13.80 -6.98
CA ALA A 547 4.91 -14.06 -5.71
C ALA A 547 3.56 -14.77 -5.84
N GLY A 548 2.85 -14.63 -6.95
CA GLY A 548 1.51 -15.19 -7.13
C GLY A 548 0.44 -14.47 -6.31
N ALA A 549 0.60 -13.16 -6.07
CA ALA A 549 -0.35 -12.33 -5.35
C ALA A 549 -0.44 -10.96 -5.99
N ASN A 550 -1.41 -10.77 -6.85
CA ASN A 550 -1.64 -9.52 -7.55
C ASN A 550 -3.04 -8.97 -7.26
N GLY A 551 -3.17 -7.64 -7.25
CA GLY A 551 -4.41 -6.92 -7.03
C GLY A 551 -4.29 -5.87 -5.94
N ASN A 552 -5.33 -5.05 -5.79
CA ASN A 552 -5.36 -4.00 -4.78
C ASN A 552 -5.50 -4.57 -3.37
N VAL A 553 -4.71 -4.02 -2.47
CA VAL A 553 -4.74 -4.38 -1.04
C VAL A 553 -5.92 -3.67 -0.38
N ASN A 554 -6.77 -4.45 0.29
CA ASN A 554 -7.84 -3.92 1.13
C ASN A 554 -7.43 -4.05 2.60
N PRO A 555 -7.47 -2.97 3.38
CA PRO A 555 -7.27 -3.02 4.82
C PRO A 555 -8.60 -3.01 5.57
N PHE A 556 -8.61 -3.60 6.77
CA PHE A 556 -9.59 -3.33 7.80
C PHE A 556 -8.94 -3.40 9.18
N THR A 557 -9.60 -2.81 10.17
CA THR A 557 -9.07 -2.75 11.53
C THR A 557 -9.99 -3.52 12.47
N LEU A 558 -9.39 -4.36 13.32
CA LEU A 558 -10.05 -5.09 14.38
C LEU A 558 -9.99 -4.30 15.71
N PRO A 559 -10.90 -4.55 16.64
CA PRO A 559 -10.77 -4.08 18.01
C PRO A 559 -9.36 -4.26 18.58
N GLY A 560 -8.90 -3.37 19.44
CA GLY A 560 -7.52 -3.41 19.93
C GLY A 560 -6.46 -2.89 18.96
N GLY A 561 -6.86 -2.41 17.77
CA GLY A 561 -5.97 -1.72 16.82
C GLY A 561 -5.15 -2.65 15.93
N TYR A 562 -5.56 -3.91 15.74
CA TYR A 562 -4.95 -4.80 14.76
C TYR A 562 -5.38 -4.42 13.35
N SER A 563 -4.42 -4.18 12.49
CA SER A 563 -4.66 -3.89 11.08
C SER A 563 -4.46 -5.15 10.24
N VAL A 564 -5.47 -5.52 9.48
CA VAL A 564 -5.47 -6.70 8.59
C VAL A 564 -5.45 -6.22 7.15
N THR A 565 -4.58 -6.81 6.32
CA THR A 565 -4.53 -6.56 4.89
C THR A 565 -4.74 -7.83 4.09
N TRP A 566 -5.27 -7.70 2.87
CA TRP A 566 -5.56 -8.81 1.96
C TRP A 566 -5.81 -8.31 0.52
N THR A 567 -5.83 -9.22 -0.44
CA THR A 567 -6.13 -8.90 -1.85
C THR A 567 -7.63 -8.77 -2.08
N GLY A 568 -8.12 -7.56 -2.30
CA GLY A 568 -9.54 -7.25 -2.43
C GLY A 568 -10.13 -7.39 -3.84
N MET A 569 -9.34 -7.78 -4.83
CA MET A 569 -9.82 -8.05 -6.19
C MET A 569 -9.26 -9.36 -6.72
N ARG A 570 -9.99 -9.99 -7.63
CA ARG A 570 -9.52 -11.17 -8.34
C ARG A 570 -8.69 -10.77 -9.55
N VAL A 571 -7.46 -11.22 -9.63
CA VAL A 571 -6.59 -11.06 -10.80
C VAL A 571 -6.39 -12.42 -11.45
N VAL A 572 -6.58 -12.48 -12.74
CA VAL A 572 -6.30 -13.65 -13.58
C VAL A 572 -5.22 -13.29 -14.59
N LYS A 573 -4.60 -14.27 -15.24
CA LYS A 573 -3.72 -14.00 -16.37
C LYS A 573 -4.55 -13.44 -17.54
N HIS A 574 -3.90 -12.80 -18.51
CA HIS A 574 -4.59 -12.22 -19.68
C HIS A 574 -5.34 -13.27 -20.54
N ASP A 575 -4.95 -14.54 -20.46
CA ASP A 575 -5.65 -15.66 -21.10
C ASP A 575 -6.79 -16.25 -20.23
N GLY A 576 -7.06 -15.66 -19.07
CA GLY A 576 -8.08 -16.09 -18.12
C GLY A 576 -7.64 -17.19 -17.14
N SER A 577 -6.43 -17.74 -17.27
CA SER A 577 -5.92 -18.77 -16.37
C SER A 577 -5.57 -18.20 -14.98
N GLN A 578 -5.38 -19.11 -14.02
CA GLN A 578 -5.10 -18.77 -12.64
C GLN A 578 -3.76 -18.04 -12.49
N HIS A 579 -3.80 -16.88 -11.84
CA HIS A 579 -2.62 -16.13 -11.41
C HIS A 579 -2.32 -16.35 -9.92
N HIS A 580 -3.36 -16.30 -9.08
CA HIS A 580 -3.23 -16.39 -7.62
C HIS A 580 -2.52 -17.69 -7.20
N THR A 581 -1.55 -17.59 -6.31
CA THR A 581 -0.60 -18.64 -5.86
C THR A 581 0.38 -19.18 -6.90
N VAL A 582 0.11 -18.98 -8.20
CA VAL A 582 0.96 -19.44 -9.33
C VAL A 582 2.01 -18.38 -9.70
N GLY A 583 1.59 -17.14 -9.93
CA GLY A 583 2.43 -16.06 -10.42
C GLY A 583 2.76 -16.16 -11.91
N ILE A 584 3.74 -15.36 -12.32
CA ILE A 584 4.34 -15.40 -13.66
C ILE A 584 5.50 -16.39 -13.65
N LEU A 585 5.47 -17.35 -14.57
CA LEU A 585 6.48 -18.40 -14.63
C LEU A 585 7.66 -17.97 -15.51
N PRO A 586 8.90 -18.34 -15.16
CA PRO A 586 10.05 -18.07 -16.00
C PRO A 586 10.03 -18.92 -17.27
N THR A 587 10.45 -18.36 -18.42
CA THR A 587 10.72 -19.10 -19.65
C THR A 587 12.07 -19.81 -19.58
N ILE A 588 12.99 -19.25 -18.78
CA ILE A 588 14.32 -19.79 -18.50
C ILE A 588 14.49 -19.92 -16.98
N PRO A 589 14.13 -21.05 -16.39
CA PRO A 589 14.34 -21.27 -14.96
C PRO A 589 15.83 -21.15 -14.58
N CYS A 590 16.11 -20.38 -13.52
CA CYS A 590 17.45 -20.20 -12.98
C CYS A 590 17.34 -19.90 -11.48
N GLU A 591 18.09 -20.64 -10.68
CA GLU A 591 18.21 -20.40 -9.25
C GLU A 591 19.67 -20.10 -8.88
N ARG A 592 19.87 -19.37 -7.80
CA ARG A 592 21.20 -19.15 -7.23
C ARG A 592 21.75 -20.44 -6.61
N THR A 593 23.06 -20.60 -6.65
CA THR A 593 23.76 -21.71 -5.99
C THR A 593 24.56 -21.20 -4.78
N ILE A 594 24.79 -22.07 -3.79
CA ILE A 594 25.66 -21.74 -2.65
C ILE A 594 27.07 -21.37 -3.14
N ALA A 595 27.56 -22.09 -4.14
CA ALA A 595 28.89 -21.84 -4.74
C ALA A 595 28.93 -20.47 -5.47
N GLY A 596 27.87 -20.12 -6.20
CA GLY A 596 27.74 -18.82 -6.88
C GLY A 596 27.71 -17.67 -5.87
N VAL A 597 26.92 -17.79 -4.79
CA VAL A 597 26.88 -16.80 -3.72
C VAL A 597 28.24 -16.66 -3.03
N ALA A 598 28.91 -17.76 -2.72
CA ALA A 598 30.23 -17.73 -2.10
C ALA A 598 31.31 -17.07 -3.00
N ALA A 599 31.12 -17.14 -4.31
CA ALA A 599 31.98 -16.49 -5.32
C ALA A 599 31.58 -15.05 -5.65
N GLY A 600 30.51 -14.51 -5.04
CA GLY A 600 29.99 -13.17 -5.30
C GLY A 600 29.35 -13.02 -6.69
N ARG A 601 28.90 -14.11 -7.32
CA ARG A 601 28.30 -14.10 -8.66
C ARG A 601 26.80 -13.77 -8.60
N ASP A 602 26.31 -13.04 -9.61
CA ASP A 602 24.89 -12.90 -9.93
C ASP A 602 24.50 -13.85 -11.07
N GLU A 603 24.24 -15.10 -10.72
CA GLU A 603 23.96 -16.18 -11.68
C GLU A 603 22.69 -15.92 -12.51
N LEU A 604 21.72 -15.15 -11.97
CA LEU A 604 20.52 -14.78 -12.71
C LEU A 604 20.84 -13.73 -13.78
N LEU A 605 21.64 -12.71 -13.44
CA LEU A 605 22.08 -11.69 -14.39
C LEU A 605 22.97 -12.33 -15.48
N GLU A 606 23.93 -13.17 -15.10
CA GLU A 606 24.76 -13.92 -16.05
C GLU A 606 23.89 -14.75 -17.01
N ARG A 607 22.86 -15.43 -16.50
CA ARG A 607 21.94 -16.23 -17.31
C ARG A 607 21.10 -15.37 -18.25
N ALA A 608 20.66 -14.20 -17.79
CA ALA A 608 19.91 -13.24 -18.61
C ALA A 608 20.80 -12.69 -19.76
N CYS A 609 22.05 -12.31 -19.48
CA CYS A 609 22.98 -11.89 -20.53
C CYS A 609 23.24 -13.01 -21.56
N LEU A 610 23.44 -14.24 -21.09
CA LEU A 610 23.59 -15.41 -21.98
C LEU A 610 22.33 -15.62 -22.85
N ALA A 611 21.14 -15.44 -22.32
CA ALA A 611 19.90 -15.55 -23.09
C ALA A 611 19.80 -14.50 -24.20
N LEU A 612 20.43 -13.34 -24.02
CA LEU A 612 20.51 -12.29 -25.06
C LEU A 612 21.62 -12.53 -26.08
N ALA A 613 22.69 -13.26 -25.74
CA ALA A 613 23.82 -13.53 -26.62
C ALA A 613 23.53 -14.66 -27.64
N TYR A 614 22.77 -15.70 -27.25
CA TYR A 614 22.46 -16.83 -28.14
C TYR A 614 21.27 -16.55 -29.06
N ARG A 615 21.45 -16.85 -30.36
CA ARG A 615 20.40 -16.77 -31.40
C ARG A 615 19.37 -17.89 -31.28
#